data_77dc69080f7ea71c22912567c34d52dc
#
_entry.id   77dc69080f7ea71c22912567c34d52dc
#
_cell.length_a   1.000
_cell.length_b   1.000
_cell.length_c   1.000
_cell.angle_alpha   90.00
_cell.angle_beta   90.00
_cell.angle_gamma   90.00
#
_symmetry.space_group_name_H-M   'P 1'
#
loop_
_entity.id
_entity.type
_entity.pdbx_description
1 polymer ?
#
loop_
_entity_poly.entity_id
_entity_poly.type
_entity_poly.pdbx_seq_one_letter_code
_entity_poly.pdbx_strand_id
1 'polypeptide(L)'
;MLIAVCLMFLSLVTYLLYFNMFEAKKVAANPYNKRQWEDEKFVRRGNIYDSDGLLLAETEVNGDERIRRYPKGKLYSHIIGYCSRTYGKSQLEMTYDKQLLGQGDISISFHELRAGYDLNLTIQNSLQQYAYDQLNGRSGAVVAIEPRTGKILAMVSYPDFDPNAERLEADWNTIVERKDSPLLARATQGLYPPGSTYKIATAAAAYETGRIAETFQDTGKFEQDGLHVDNYGKTAYGEIDLKRAFSVSSNFAFCTLGYEMGSDKVLEMAERFGINKSIDFDLASSKSQIQYKKMKNADAALVSIGQGQLLMTPLHVAMMGAAVANGGTMMKPYVVDSVTTSSGLTLSQSKPSVLYEALSTECADYLGELMQNVVENGTGKSSRISGITVAGKTGTAENETDKDHAWFVGYAPAENPQIAVAVLLEYDGGAGGTNAGPIAKNIIRKYLSAK
;
A
#
# COMPACT_ATOMS: atom_id res chain seq x y z
N MET A 1 33.42 -0.79 -51.23
CA MET A 1 33.27 0.45 -50.44
C MET A 1 31.82 0.91 -50.36
N LEU A 2 31.09 1.11 -51.48
CA LEU A 2 29.69 1.56 -51.49
C LEU A 2 28.76 0.68 -50.67
N ILE A 3 28.80 -0.65 -50.84
CA ILE A 3 27.98 -1.63 -50.09
C ILE A 3 28.22 -1.50 -48.58
N ALA A 4 29.44 -1.37 -48.12
CA ALA A 4 29.75 -1.21 -46.69
C ALA A 4 29.15 0.09 -46.10
N VAL A 5 29.19 1.19 -46.88
CA VAL A 5 28.56 2.46 -46.45
C VAL A 5 27.06 2.33 -46.39
N CYS A 6 26.41 1.66 -47.40
CA CYS A 6 24.96 1.40 -47.38
C CYS A 6 24.55 0.54 -46.19
N LEU A 7 25.32 -0.49 -45.82
CA LEU A 7 25.03 -1.32 -44.65
C LEU A 7 25.16 -0.54 -43.33
N MET A 8 26.18 0.35 -43.21
CA MET A 8 26.27 1.24 -42.06
C MET A 8 25.06 2.19 -41.95
N PHE A 9 24.62 2.80 -43.04
CA PHE A 9 23.43 3.66 -43.03
C PHE A 9 22.16 2.87 -42.68
N LEU A 10 21.99 1.68 -43.22
CA LEU A 10 20.85 0.81 -42.93
C LEU A 10 20.82 0.41 -41.46
N SER A 11 21.98 0.06 -40.88
CA SER A 11 22.09 -0.27 -39.43
C SER A 11 21.78 0.95 -38.55
N LEU A 12 22.22 2.14 -38.92
CA LEU A 12 21.92 3.39 -38.21
C LEU A 12 20.42 3.70 -38.25
N VAL A 13 19.79 3.61 -39.43
CA VAL A 13 18.34 3.84 -39.60
C VAL A 13 17.54 2.84 -38.77
N THR A 14 17.92 1.55 -38.83
CA THR A 14 17.27 0.50 -38.03
C THR A 14 17.42 0.75 -36.53
N TYR A 15 18.61 1.15 -36.08
CA TYR A 15 18.84 1.50 -34.67
C TYR A 15 18.03 2.73 -34.25
N LEU A 16 17.94 3.77 -35.08
CA LEU A 16 17.15 4.97 -34.79
C LEU A 16 15.65 4.65 -34.73
N LEU A 17 15.15 3.78 -35.60
CA LEU A 17 13.76 3.30 -35.56
C LEU A 17 13.53 2.50 -34.28
N TYR A 18 14.41 1.56 -33.93
CA TYR A 18 14.32 0.82 -32.67
C TYR A 18 14.33 1.75 -31.46
N PHE A 19 15.30 2.69 -31.42
CA PHE A 19 15.41 3.67 -30.35
C PHE A 19 14.13 4.50 -30.20
N ASN A 20 13.58 5.05 -31.32
CA ASN A 20 12.36 5.84 -31.29
C ASN A 20 11.13 5.04 -30.84
N MET A 21 11.03 3.77 -31.24
CA MET A 21 9.88 2.93 -30.88
C MET A 21 9.93 2.43 -29.44
N PHE A 22 11.10 2.09 -28.89
CA PHE A 22 11.22 1.37 -27.63
C PHE A 22 11.95 2.15 -26.51
N GLU A 23 12.95 2.96 -26.87
CA GLU A 23 13.83 3.60 -25.87
C GLU A 23 13.59 5.11 -25.72
N ALA A 24 13.16 5.81 -26.77
CA ALA A 24 13.01 7.27 -26.73
C ALA A 24 12.04 7.74 -25.65
N LYS A 25 10.95 7.00 -25.40
CA LYS A 25 9.98 7.32 -24.35
C LYS A 25 10.60 7.16 -22.96
N LYS A 26 11.44 6.14 -22.73
CA LYS A 26 12.12 5.92 -21.45
C LYS A 26 13.16 7.01 -21.19
N VAL A 27 13.95 7.37 -22.22
CA VAL A 27 14.95 8.44 -22.09
C VAL A 27 14.30 9.81 -21.92
N ALA A 28 13.19 10.06 -22.64
CA ALA A 28 12.43 11.30 -22.49
C ALA A 28 11.78 11.39 -21.08
N ALA A 29 11.31 10.28 -20.52
CA ALA A 29 10.71 10.21 -19.19
C ALA A 29 11.74 10.18 -18.03
N ASN A 30 13.03 10.20 -18.33
CA ASN A 30 14.07 10.19 -17.29
C ASN A 30 14.00 11.49 -16.45
N PRO A 31 13.83 11.40 -15.11
CA PRO A 31 13.74 12.57 -14.23
C PRO A 31 14.92 13.53 -14.29
N TYR A 32 16.10 13.04 -14.73
CA TYR A 32 17.33 13.84 -14.94
C TYR A 32 17.43 14.47 -16.32
N ASN A 33 16.41 14.39 -17.16
CA ASN A 33 16.41 14.99 -18.50
C ASN A 33 16.27 16.52 -18.41
N LYS A 34 17.39 17.23 -18.57
CA LYS A 34 17.45 18.70 -18.47
C LYS A 34 16.52 19.44 -19.46
N ARG A 35 16.12 18.82 -20.57
CA ARG A 35 15.20 19.43 -21.52
C ARG A 35 13.81 19.67 -20.92
N GLN A 36 13.34 18.78 -20.04
CA GLN A 36 12.04 18.95 -19.37
C GLN A 36 12.05 20.22 -18.48
N TRP A 37 13.18 20.53 -17.85
CA TRP A 37 13.32 21.70 -16.98
C TRP A 37 13.36 23.04 -17.73
N GLU A 38 13.75 23.06 -19.00
CA GLU A 38 13.71 24.29 -19.81
C GLU A 38 12.25 24.69 -20.13
N ASP A 39 11.40 23.72 -20.43
CA ASP A 39 9.97 23.96 -20.66
C ASP A 39 9.25 24.40 -19.36
N GLU A 40 9.69 23.90 -18.20
CA GLU A 40 9.12 24.23 -16.89
C GLU A 40 9.35 25.67 -16.45
N LYS A 41 10.36 26.35 -16.97
CA LYS A 41 10.60 27.78 -16.68
C LYS A 41 9.43 28.66 -17.09
N PHE A 42 8.63 28.23 -18.05
CA PHE A 42 7.51 28.99 -18.65
C PHE A 42 6.14 28.50 -18.21
N VAL A 43 6.07 27.43 -17.41
CA VAL A 43 4.83 26.83 -16.95
C VAL A 43 4.66 27.05 -15.44
N ARG A 44 3.52 27.57 -15.04
CA ARG A 44 3.07 27.49 -13.64
C ARG A 44 2.56 26.07 -13.42
N ARG A 45 3.35 25.24 -12.75
CA ARG A 45 2.99 23.85 -12.45
C ARG A 45 1.70 23.82 -11.62
N GLY A 46 0.77 22.94 -11.98
CA GLY A 46 -0.56 22.83 -11.38
C GLY A 46 -0.52 22.60 -9.86
N ASN A 47 -1.57 22.99 -9.21
CA ASN A 47 -1.71 22.79 -7.77
C ASN A 47 -2.15 21.37 -7.44
N ILE A 48 -1.94 20.96 -6.19
CA ILE A 48 -2.43 19.70 -5.65
C ILE A 48 -3.28 20.02 -4.42
N TYR A 49 -4.49 19.46 -4.38
CA TYR A 49 -5.46 19.68 -3.32
C TYR A 49 -5.85 18.35 -2.68
N ASP A 50 -6.23 18.39 -1.41
CA ASP A 50 -6.90 17.26 -0.74
C ASP A 50 -8.39 17.15 -1.16
N SER A 51 -9.10 16.19 -0.57
CA SER A 51 -10.53 15.96 -0.87
C SER A 51 -11.45 17.11 -0.53
N ASP A 52 -11.03 18.00 0.37
CA ASP A 52 -11.80 19.13 0.87
C ASP A 52 -11.37 20.47 0.22
N GLY A 53 -10.45 20.42 -0.76
CA GLY A 53 -9.91 21.57 -1.47
C GLY A 53 -8.79 22.29 -0.72
N LEU A 54 -8.20 21.68 0.30
CA LEU A 54 -7.04 22.23 1.00
C LEU A 54 -5.80 22.13 0.10
N LEU A 55 -5.08 23.22 -0.03
CA LEU A 55 -3.86 23.30 -0.83
C LEU A 55 -2.71 22.50 -0.20
N LEU A 56 -2.17 21.57 -0.95
CA LEU A 56 -1.08 20.68 -0.56
C LEU A 56 0.23 20.96 -1.29
N ALA A 57 0.15 21.40 -2.54
CA ALA A 57 1.30 21.87 -3.31
C ALA A 57 0.90 22.96 -4.29
N GLU A 58 1.75 23.98 -4.41
CA GLU A 58 1.56 25.09 -5.33
C GLU A 58 2.88 25.55 -5.96
N THR A 59 2.79 26.38 -6.98
CA THR A 59 3.95 27.06 -7.57
C THR A 59 3.86 28.55 -7.32
N GLU A 60 4.73 29.07 -6.45
CA GLU A 60 4.95 30.50 -6.28
C GLU A 60 5.70 31.07 -7.48
N VAL A 61 5.27 32.23 -7.97
CA VAL A 61 5.87 32.93 -9.10
C VAL A 61 6.47 34.24 -8.60
N ASN A 62 7.78 34.34 -8.57
CA ASN A 62 8.52 35.54 -8.19
C ASN A 62 9.35 36.03 -9.39
N GLY A 63 8.80 36.92 -10.19
CA GLY A 63 9.42 37.31 -11.48
C GLY A 63 9.56 36.11 -12.40
N ASP A 64 10.81 35.79 -12.77
CA ASP A 64 11.13 34.61 -13.62
C ASP A 64 11.30 33.32 -12.82
N GLU A 65 11.33 33.39 -11.51
CA GLU A 65 11.48 32.19 -10.68
C GLU A 65 10.14 31.49 -10.45
N ARG A 66 10.20 30.17 -10.52
CA ARG A 66 9.10 29.24 -10.23
C ARG A 66 9.52 28.34 -9.09
N ILE A 67 8.95 28.56 -7.90
CA ILE A 67 9.30 27.85 -6.67
C ILE A 67 8.16 26.93 -6.31
N ARG A 68 8.42 25.61 -6.27
CA ARG A 68 7.43 24.63 -5.83
C ARG A 68 7.38 24.62 -4.31
N ARG A 69 6.18 24.81 -3.74
CA ARG A 69 5.93 24.86 -2.31
C ARG A 69 4.99 23.74 -1.87
N TYR A 70 5.26 23.20 -0.70
CA TYR A 70 4.49 22.16 -0.05
C TYR A 70 4.06 22.64 1.34
N PRO A 71 2.90 23.32 1.48
CA PRO A 71 2.48 23.97 2.72
C PRO A 71 2.32 23.04 3.92
N LYS A 72 2.11 21.72 3.66
CA LYS A 72 2.01 20.69 4.70
C LYS A 72 3.34 19.97 4.97
N GLY A 73 4.42 20.34 4.30
CA GLY A 73 5.77 19.80 4.52
C GLY A 73 5.80 18.27 4.52
N LYS A 74 6.34 17.70 5.57
CA LYS A 74 6.59 16.27 5.73
C LYS A 74 5.38 15.37 5.60
N LEU A 75 4.19 15.86 5.98
CA LEU A 75 2.96 15.06 6.08
C LEU A 75 2.58 14.34 4.79
N TYR A 76 2.92 14.93 3.64
CA TYR A 76 2.58 14.41 2.31
C TYR A 76 3.79 13.99 1.48
N SER A 77 4.99 13.97 2.07
CA SER A 77 6.23 13.68 1.33
C SER A 77 6.21 12.36 0.58
N HIS A 78 5.53 11.34 1.10
CA HIS A 78 5.42 10.01 0.47
C HIS A 78 4.20 9.84 -0.44
N ILE A 79 3.35 10.86 -0.57
CA ILE A 79 2.22 10.88 -1.51
C ILE A 79 2.53 11.84 -2.66
N ILE A 80 2.81 13.09 -2.34
CA ILE A 80 3.09 14.13 -3.33
C ILE A 80 4.51 14.00 -3.88
N GLY A 81 5.46 13.71 -2.98
CA GLY A 81 6.87 13.69 -3.32
C GLY A 81 7.48 15.07 -3.35
N TYR A 82 8.53 15.21 -4.13
CA TYR A 82 9.25 16.46 -4.38
C TYR A 82 9.44 16.71 -5.88
N CYS A 83 9.62 17.99 -6.22
CA CYS A 83 10.02 18.45 -7.55
C CYS A 83 11.28 19.31 -7.39
N SER A 84 12.44 18.75 -7.69
CA SER A 84 13.75 19.38 -7.54
C SER A 84 14.56 19.31 -8.83
N ARG A 85 15.16 20.41 -9.22
CA ARG A 85 16.06 20.45 -10.40
C ARG A 85 17.33 19.62 -10.19
N THR A 86 17.77 19.48 -8.94
CA THR A 86 18.98 18.75 -8.57
C THR A 86 18.71 17.25 -8.39
N TYR A 87 17.60 16.90 -7.71
CA TYR A 87 17.30 15.53 -7.28
C TYR A 87 16.17 14.87 -8.08
N GLY A 88 15.61 15.57 -9.08
CA GLY A 88 14.54 15.05 -9.92
C GLY A 88 13.17 15.19 -9.26
N LYS A 89 12.28 14.25 -9.56
CA LYS A 89 10.89 14.23 -9.09
C LYS A 89 10.59 12.88 -8.47
N SER A 90 9.65 12.84 -7.54
CA SER A 90 9.18 11.60 -6.92
C SER A 90 7.66 11.59 -6.75
N GLN A 91 7.08 10.43 -6.51
CA GLN A 91 5.66 10.21 -6.20
C GLN A 91 4.72 10.90 -7.23
N LEU A 92 3.64 11.60 -6.80
CA LEU A 92 2.70 12.27 -7.71
C LEU A 92 3.37 13.35 -8.57
N GLU A 93 4.38 14.05 -8.05
CA GLU A 93 5.15 15.01 -8.83
C GLU A 93 5.84 14.36 -10.03
N MET A 94 6.16 13.08 -9.95
CA MET A 94 6.74 12.30 -11.04
C MET A 94 5.66 11.63 -11.91
N THR A 95 4.69 10.94 -11.29
CA THR A 95 3.72 10.14 -12.03
C THR A 95 2.71 11.00 -12.81
N TYR A 96 2.39 12.19 -12.29
CA TYR A 96 1.49 13.17 -12.93
C TYR A 96 2.23 14.38 -13.50
N ASP A 97 3.52 14.23 -13.80
CA ASP A 97 4.35 15.33 -14.28
C ASP A 97 3.79 16.03 -15.51
N LYS A 98 3.32 15.27 -16.51
CA LYS A 98 2.73 15.81 -17.73
C LYS A 98 1.49 16.64 -17.46
N GLN A 99 0.59 16.14 -16.62
CA GLN A 99 -0.65 16.82 -16.23
C GLN A 99 -0.32 18.10 -15.47
N LEU A 100 0.57 18.01 -14.47
CA LEU A 100 1.03 19.16 -13.71
C LEU A 100 1.74 20.22 -14.56
N LEU A 101 2.24 19.86 -15.74
CA LEU A 101 2.81 20.79 -16.73
C LEU A 101 1.82 21.21 -17.84
N GLY A 102 0.54 20.81 -17.73
CA GLY A 102 -0.47 21.12 -18.75
C GLY A 102 -0.23 20.39 -20.08
N GLN A 103 0.53 19.28 -20.06
CA GLN A 103 0.79 18.44 -21.23
C GLN A 103 -0.19 17.27 -21.20
N GLY A 104 -1.35 17.42 -21.82
CA GLY A 104 -2.34 16.36 -21.99
C GLY A 104 -2.71 16.20 -23.46
N ASP A 105 -3.54 15.17 -23.78
CA ASP A 105 -4.02 14.90 -25.15
C ASP A 105 -4.88 16.05 -25.73
N ILE A 106 -5.30 17.00 -24.92
CA ILE A 106 -6.00 18.22 -25.32
C ILE A 106 -5.04 19.40 -25.14
N SER A 107 -4.15 19.62 -26.09
CA SER A 107 -3.35 20.84 -26.16
C SER A 107 -4.24 22.01 -26.59
N ILE A 108 -4.82 22.73 -25.64
CA ILE A 108 -5.43 24.03 -25.89
C ILE A 108 -4.27 25.01 -26.06
N SER A 109 -3.93 25.27 -27.32
CA SER A 109 -2.85 26.19 -27.71
C SER A 109 -3.32 27.63 -27.54
N PHE A 110 -3.17 28.22 -26.35
CA PHE A 110 -3.22 29.65 -26.18
C PHE A 110 -1.91 30.16 -25.58
N HIS A 111 -1.36 31.21 -26.19
CA HIS A 111 -0.04 31.81 -25.96
C HIS A 111 -0.01 32.73 -24.73
N GLU A 112 -0.66 32.35 -23.63
CA GLU A 112 -0.52 33.05 -22.35
C GLU A 112 -0.11 32.05 -21.27
N LEU A 113 0.84 32.43 -20.40
CA LEU A 113 1.40 31.72 -19.26
C LEU A 113 0.77 30.31 -19.05
N ARG A 114 1.36 29.29 -19.63
CA ARG A 114 0.84 27.92 -19.57
C ARG A 114 0.70 27.54 -18.10
N ALA A 115 -0.55 27.40 -17.64
CA ALA A 115 -0.85 26.81 -16.34
C ALA A 115 -0.95 25.30 -16.49
N GLY A 116 -0.34 24.58 -15.57
CA GLY A 116 -0.52 23.15 -15.44
C GLY A 116 -1.94 22.79 -14.98
N TYR A 117 -2.27 21.51 -15.02
CA TYR A 117 -3.55 21.00 -14.52
C TYR A 117 -3.43 20.70 -13.02
N ASP A 118 -4.49 20.96 -12.29
CA ASP A 118 -4.56 20.71 -10.86
C ASP A 118 -4.97 19.26 -10.58
N LEU A 119 -4.43 18.68 -9.50
CA LEU A 119 -4.80 17.37 -9.00
C LEU A 119 -5.66 17.52 -7.75
N ASN A 120 -6.81 16.85 -7.73
CA ASN A 120 -7.65 16.73 -6.55
C ASN A 120 -7.52 15.31 -6.01
N LEU A 121 -7.06 15.17 -4.77
CA LEU A 121 -6.80 13.88 -4.16
C LEU A 121 -8.02 13.36 -3.40
N THR A 122 -8.04 12.04 -3.16
CA THR A 122 -9.03 11.39 -2.30
C THR A 122 -8.71 11.50 -0.81
N ILE A 123 -7.48 11.93 -0.48
CA ILE A 123 -6.96 12.03 0.89
C ILE A 123 -7.71 13.11 1.66
N GLN A 124 -8.16 12.79 2.86
CA GLN A 124 -8.74 13.72 3.82
C GLN A 124 -7.64 14.23 4.76
N ASN A 125 -7.29 15.52 4.69
CA ASN A 125 -6.18 16.06 5.49
C ASN A 125 -6.37 15.84 7.00
N SER A 126 -7.60 15.95 7.49
CA SER A 126 -7.88 15.73 8.91
C SER A 126 -7.61 14.29 9.37
N LEU A 127 -7.86 13.31 8.50
CA LEU A 127 -7.58 11.91 8.77
C LEU A 127 -6.10 11.59 8.56
N GLN A 128 -5.48 12.16 7.54
CA GLN A 128 -4.05 12.05 7.24
C GLN A 128 -3.19 12.54 8.40
N GLN A 129 -3.47 13.76 8.89
CA GLN A 129 -2.77 14.32 10.05
C GLN A 129 -2.98 13.46 11.29
N TYR A 130 -4.23 13.05 11.54
CA TYR A 130 -4.53 12.21 12.70
C TYR A 130 -3.81 10.86 12.65
N ALA A 131 -3.78 10.21 11.48
CA ALA A 131 -3.06 8.95 11.28
C ALA A 131 -1.55 9.12 11.49
N TYR A 132 -0.99 10.22 10.99
CA TYR A 132 0.41 10.58 11.21
C TYR A 132 0.74 10.74 12.71
N ASP A 133 -0.09 11.49 13.43
CA ASP A 133 0.09 11.72 14.86
C ASP A 133 -0.02 10.42 15.68
N GLN A 134 -0.86 9.45 15.23
CA GLN A 134 -1.00 8.14 15.90
C GLN A 134 0.26 7.28 15.80
N LEU A 135 1.10 7.45 14.77
CA LEU A 135 2.40 6.77 14.71
C LEU A 135 3.35 7.26 15.80
N ASN A 136 3.21 8.51 16.23
CA ASN A 136 3.96 9.11 17.34
C ASN A 136 5.48 8.89 17.21
N GLY A 137 6.04 9.14 16.03
CA GLY A 137 7.47 8.98 15.74
C GLY A 137 7.96 7.53 15.60
N ARG A 138 7.07 6.54 15.61
CA ARG A 138 7.42 5.13 15.36
C ARG A 138 7.52 4.86 13.87
N SER A 139 8.58 4.17 13.45
CA SER A 139 8.72 3.74 12.06
C SER A 139 7.59 2.80 11.67
N GLY A 140 6.99 3.05 10.50
CA GLY A 140 5.89 2.23 10.04
C GLY A 140 5.03 2.91 8.98
N ALA A 141 3.82 2.37 8.79
CA ALA A 141 2.86 2.87 7.82
C ALA A 141 1.42 2.70 8.29
N VAL A 142 0.57 3.60 7.82
CA VAL A 142 -0.89 3.50 7.92
C VAL A 142 -1.47 3.64 6.53
N VAL A 143 -2.42 2.78 6.18
CA VAL A 143 -3.24 2.91 4.98
C VAL A 143 -4.70 2.79 5.38
N ALA A 144 -5.50 3.81 5.08
CA ALA A 144 -6.95 3.84 5.24
C ALA A 144 -7.61 3.92 3.85
N ILE A 145 -8.48 2.96 3.54
CA ILE A 145 -9.12 2.80 2.24
C ILE A 145 -10.63 2.64 2.40
N GLU A 146 -11.41 3.21 1.48
CA GLU A 146 -12.85 2.98 1.39
C GLU A 146 -13.10 1.67 0.63
N PRO A 147 -13.67 0.61 1.27
CA PRO A 147 -13.71 -0.73 0.69
C PRO A 147 -14.48 -0.82 -0.63
N ARG A 148 -15.58 -0.07 -0.78
CA ARG A 148 -16.47 -0.14 -1.95
C ARG A 148 -15.93 0.57 -3.18
N THR A 149 -15.01 1.51 -3.02
CA THR A 149 -14.55 2.35 -4.13
C THR A 149 -13.07 2.18 -4.42
N GLY A 150 -12.27 1.80 -3.43
CA GLY A 150 -10.81 1.81 -3.52
C GLY A 150 -10.17 3.18 -3.26
N LYS A 151 -10.96 4.21 -2.86
CA LYS A 151 -10.42 5.53 -2.48
C LYS A 151 -9.47 5.40 -1.30
N ILE A 152 -8.26 5.94 -1.44
CA ILE A 152 -7.34 6.08 -0.32
C ILE A 152 -7.73 7.32 0.48
N LEU A 153 -8.16 7.12 1.72
CA LEU A 153 -8.63 8.18 2.62
C LEU A 153 -7.49 8.82 3.41
N ALA A 154 -6.49 8.02 3.77
CA ALA A 154 -5.23 8.44 4.37
C ALA A 154 -4.14 7.43 4.07
N MET A 155 -2.91 7.89 3.87
CA MET A 155 -1.76 7.02 3.62
C MET A 155 -0.49 7.65 4.20
N VAL A 156 0.04 7.07 5.25
CA VAL A 156 1.18 7.59 6.00
C VAL A 156 2.34 6.61 5.92
N SER A 157 3.53 7.14 5.74
CA SER A 157 4.79 6.43 5.91
C SER A 157 5.70 7.26 6.83
N TYR A 158 6.35 6.63 7.79
CA TYR A 158 7.30 7.27 8.71
C TYR A 158 8.53 6.36 8.90
N PRO A 159 9.75 6.90 8.98
CA PRO A 159 10.11 8.31 8.95
C PRO A 159 9.90 8.98 7.60
N ASP A 160 9.96 10.29 7.59
CA ASP A 160 9.66 11.18 6.49
C ASP A 160 10.77 12.23 6.27
N PHE A 161 10.54 13.14 5.31
CA PHE A 161 11.41 14.24 4.97
C PHE A 161 10.60 15.47 4.55
N ASP A 162 11.20 16.67 4.59
CA ASP A 162 10.54 17.87 4.07
C ASP A 162 10.84 18.02 2.57
N PRO A 163 9.82 18.03 1.69
CA PRO A 163 9.99 18.11 0.24
C PRO A 163 10.25 19.54 -0.26
N ASN A 164 10.14 20.58 0.57
CA ASN A 164 10.44 21.94 0.18
C ASN A 164 11.92 22.10 -0.20
N ALA A 165 12.18 22.78 -1.33
CA ALA A 165 13.50 22.83 -1.97
C ALA A 165 14.64 23.22 -1.00
N GLU A 166 14.43 24.25 -0.19
CA GLU A 166 15.43 24.75 0.75
C GLU A 166 15.83 23.71 1.80
N ARG A 167 14.84 22.94 2.30
CA ARG A 167 15.06 21.85 3.25
C ARG A 167 15.65 20.63 2.60
N LEU A 168 15.09 20.26 1.45
CA LEU A 168 15.55 19.09 0.70
C LEU A 168 17.02 19.23 0.28
N GLU A 169 17.43 20.41 -0.19
CA GLU A 169 18.83 20.67 -0.57
C GLU A 169 19.76 20.70 0.63
N ALA A 170 19.35 21.31 1.73
CA ALA A 170 20.16 21.35 2.96
C ALA A 170 20.35 19.98 3.60
N ASP A 171 19.30 19.15 3.59
CA ASP A 171 19.26 17.89 4.35
C ASP A 171 19.53 16.65 3.49
N TRP A 172 19.69 16.77 2.16
CA TRP A 172 19.72 15.62 1.23
C TRP A 172 20.74 14.54 1.60
N ASN A 173 21.97 14.92 1.83
CA ASN A 173 23.02 13.94 2.18
C ASN A 173 22.67 13.22 3.50
N THR A 174 22.17 13.96 4.49
CA THR A 174 21.72 13.39 5.76
C THR A 174 20.55 12.44 5.56
N ILE A 175 19.57 12.82 4.72
CA ILE A 175 18.39 12.00 4.43
C ILE A 175 18.78 10.67 3.76
N VAL A 176 19.70 10.73 2.78
CA VAL A 176 20.15 9.55 2.02
C VAL A 176 21.00 8.60 2.88
N GLU A 177 21.79 9.13 3.80
CA GLU A 177 22.69 8.35 4.67
C GLU A 177 21.99 7.76 5.90
N ARG A 178 20.76 8.22 6.21
CA ARG A 178 19.99 7.72 7.36
C ARG A 178 19.63 6.25 7.20
N LYS A 179 19.95 5.46 8.24
CA LYS A 179 19.70 4.00 8.27
C LYS A 179 18.20 3.65 8.32
N ASP A 180 17.36 4.56 8.80
CA ASP A 180 15.91 4.39 8.89
C ASP A 180 15.16 4.75 7.60
N SER A 181 15.91 5.02 6.50
CA SER A 181 15.42 5.16 5.13
C SER A 181 14.19 6.10 5.00
N PRO A 182 14.33 7.41 5.28
CA PRO A 182 13.20 8.34 5.24
C PRO A 182 12.63 8.60 3.84
N LEU A 183 13.34 8.25 2.77
CA LEU A 183 12.82 8.33 1.40
C LEU A 183 11.93 7.14 1.00
N LEU A 184 11.93 6.06 1.79
CA LEU A 184 11.12 4.87 1.50
C LEU A 184 9.63 5.15 1.77
N ALA A 185 8.81 5.13 0.74
CA ALA A 185 7.36 5.16 0.87
C ALA A 185 6.84 3.81 1.41
N ARG A 186 6.94 3.60 2.72
CA ARG A 186 6.67 2.32 3.39
C ARG A 186 5.30 1.75 3.05
N ALA A 187 4.30 2.62 2.98
CA ALA A 187 2.93 2.21 2.68
C ALA A 187 2.80 1.48 1.33
N THR A 188 3.56 1.88 0.33
CA THR A 188 3.44 1.38 -1.05
C THR A 188 4.66 0.59 -1.53
N GLN A 189 5.86 0.88 -1.03
CA GLN A 189 7.11 0.31 -1.52
C GLN A 189 7.82 -0.58 -0.49
N GLY A 190 7.53 -0.43 0.80
CA GLY A 190 8.07 -1.29 1.84
C GLY A 190 7.51 -2.72 1.70
N LEU A 191 8.39 -3.71 1.75
CA LEU A 191 8.03 -5.14 1.67
C LEU A 191 8.35 -5.80 3.01
N TYR A 192 7.32 -6.32 3.66
CA TYR A 192 7.41 -6.89 4.99
C TYR A 192 6.71 -8.24 5.08
N PRO A 193 7.17 -9.18 5.90
CA PRO A 193 6.37 -10.34 6.23
C PRO A 193 5.06 -9.87 6.91
N PRO A 194 3.89 -10.28 6.38
CA PRO A 194 2.60 -9.83 6.91
C PRO A 194 2.23 -10.50 8.23
N GLY A 195 2.94 -11.57 8.60
CA GLY A 195 2.65 -12.37 9.77
C GLY A 195 1.20 -12.84 9.80
N SER A 196 0.65 -12.97 10.97
CA SER A 196 -0.72 -13.50 11.16
C SER A 196 -1.84 -12.71 10.48
N THR A 197 -1.61 -11.54 9.87
CA THR A 197 -2.64 -10.90 9.04
C THR A 197 -2.92 -11.72 7.77
N TYR A 198 -1.94 -12.47 7.27
CA TYR A 198 -2.11 -13.35 6.11
C TYR A 198 -2.98 -14.57 6.38
N LYS A 199 -3.26 -14.91 7.65
CA LYS A 199 -4.22 -15.97 8.01
C LYS A 199 -5.62 -15.71 7.46
N ILE A 200 -5.95 -14.48 7.05
CA ILE A 200 -7.16 -14.16 6.28
C ILE A 200 -7.18 -14.95 4.97
N ALA A 201 -6.11 -14.91 4.20
CA ALA A 201 -6.01 -15.66 2.95
C ALA A 201 -5.98 -17.19 3.19
N THR A 202 -5.32 -17.63 4.25
CA THR A 202 -5.31 -19.06 4.60
C THR A 202 -6.67 -19.56 5.03
N ALA A 203 -7.43 -18.79 5.81
CA ALA A 203 -8.80 -19.12 6.19
C ALA A 203 -9.74 -19.13 4.96
N ALA A 204 -9.52 -18.24 3.99
CA ALA A 204 -10.23 -18.27 2.71
C ALA A 204 -9.95 -19.58 1.95
N ALA A 205 -8.68 -20.00 1.87
CA ALA A 205 -8.31 -21.29 1.25
C ALA A 205 -8.94 -22.47 1.99
N ALA A 206 -9.00 -22.43 3.32
CA ALA A 206 -9.70 -23.46 4.12
C ALA A 206 -11.20 -23.49 3.84
N TYR A 207 -11.85 -22.33 3.66
CA TYR A 207 -13.25 -22.25 3.25
C TYR A 207 -13.48 -22.92 1.88
N GLU A 208 -12.72 -22.52 0.88
CA GLU A 208 -12.84 -23.00 -0.50
C GLU A 208 -12.54 -24.52 -0.64
N THR A 209 -11.73 -25.06 0.26
CA THR A 209 -11.41 -26.49 0.30
C THR A 209 -12.30 -27.30 1.24
N GLY A 210 -13.35 -26.68 1.82
CA GLY A 210 -14.34 -27.36 2.69
C GLY A 210 -13.80 -27.73 4.08
N ARG A 211 -12.74 -27.10 4.54
CA ARG A 211 -12.03 -27.43 5.80
C ARG A 211 -12.46 -26.59 7.01
N ILE A 212 -13.57 -25.86 6.90
CA ILE A 212 -14.05 -24.96 7.95
C ILE A 212 -14.57 -25.67 9.21
N ALA A 213 -14.96 -26.95 9.09
CA ALA A 213 -15.44 -27.77 10.21
C ALA A 213 -14.32 -28.54 10.92
N GLU A 214 -13.06 -28.36 10.52
CA GLU A 214 -11.93 -29.05 11.13
C GLU A 214 -11.67 -28.58 12.57
N THR A 215 -11.28 -29.54 13.40
CA THR A 215 -10.78 -29.29 14.75
C THR A 215 -9.30 -29.66 14.85
N PHE A 216 -8.56 -28.95 15.69
CA PHE A 216 -7.12 -29.08 15.83
C PHE A 216 -6.80 -29.44 17.28
N GLN A 217 -5.93 -30.43 17.48
CA GLN A 217 -5.33 -30.74 18.79
C GLN A 217 -4.08 -29.87 18.97
N ASP A 218 -4.27 -28.61 19.29
CA ASP A 218 -3.23 -27.62 19.38
C ASP A 218 -2.31 -27.86 20.57
N THR A 219 -1.12 -28.38 20.31
CA THR A 219 -0.08 -28.69 21.29
C THR A 219 0.85 -27.51 21.59
N GLY A 220 0.62 -26.35 20.95
CA GLY A 220 1.47 -25.16 21.07
C GLY A 220 2.62 -25.10 20.09
N LYS A 221 2.88 -26.16 19.33
CA LYS A 221 3.97 -26.24 18.35
C LYS A 221 3.60 -27.11 17.14
N PHE A 222 3.96 -26.66 15.98
CA PHE A 222 3.87 -27.42 14.72
C PHE A 222 5.26 -27.97 14.36
N GLU A 223 5.35 -29.29 14.09
CA GLU A 223 6.59 -29.96 13.70
C GLU A 223 6.32 -30.94 12.56
N GLN A 224 6.75 -30.59 11.33
CA GLN A 224 6.66 -31.44 10.16
C GLN A 224 7.82 -31.15 9.19
N ASP A 225 8.36 -32.17 8.55
CA ASP A 225 9.43 -32.09 7.55
C ASP A 225 10.64 -31.24 7.97
N GLY A 226 10.98 -31.27 9.27
CA GLY A 226 12.08 -30.46 9.83
C GLY A 226 11.73 -29.01 10.09
N LEU A 227 10.51 -28.58 9.78
CA LEU A 227 10.00 -27.26 10.17
C LEU A 227 9.48 -27.31 11.62
N HIS A 228 9.88 -26.34 12.40
CA HIS A 228 9.41 -26.12 13.78
C HIS A 228 8.83 -24.70 13.90
N VAL A 229 7.59 -24.57 14.35
CA VAL A 229 6.90 -23.29 14.55
C VAL A 229 6.12 -23.34 15.86
N ASP A 230 6.44 -22.42 16.77
CA ASP A 230 5.72 -22.28 18.03
C ASP A 230 4.50 -21.34 17.90
N ASN A 231 3.46 -21.57 18.69
CA ASN A 231 2.46 -20.53 18.96
C ASN A 231 3.10 -19.38 19.73
N TYR A 232 2.55 -18.17 19.59
CA TYR A 232 3.01 -17.03 20.39
C TYR A 232 2.97 -17.35 21.88
N GLY A 233 4.08 -17.10 22.56
CA GLY A 233 4.26 -17.47 23.98
C GLY A 233 4.23 -18.98 24.26
N LYS A 234 4.40 -19.83 23.23
CA LYS A 234 4.39 -21.30 23.31
C LYS A 234 3.12 -21.88 23.93
N THR A 235 2.00 -21.17 23.77
CA THR A 235 0.72 -21.55 24.36
C THR A 235 0.10 -22.73 23.61
N ALA A 236 -0.23 -23.81 24.32
CA ALA A 236 -1.05 -24.90 23.82
C ALA A 236 -2.53 -24.60 24.09
N TYR A 237 -3.36 -24.67 23.05
CA TYR A 237 -4.81 -24.35 23.16
C TYR A 237 -5.69 -25.60 23.33
N GLY A 238 -5.13 -26.81 23.17
CA GLY A 238 -5.88 -28.07 23.21
C GLY A 238 -6.76 -28.24 21.97
N GLU A 239 -7.93 -28.82 22.17
CA GLU A 239 -8.89 -29.00 21.07
C GLU A 239 -9.58 -27.68 20.74
N ILE A 240 -9.39 -27.18 19.52
CA ILE A 240 -9.95 -25.93 19.02
C ILE A 240 -10.48 -26.09 17.60
N ASP A 241 -11.58 -25.42 17.27
CA ASP A 241 -12.10 -25.23 15.91
C ASP A 241 -11.36 -24.10 15.17
N LEU A 242 -11.64 -23.95 13.87
CA LEU A 242 -11.03 -22.90 13.04
C LEU A 242 -11.37 -21.49 13.55
N LYS A 243 -12.58 -21.26 14.06
CA LYS A 243 -13.00 -19.96 14.62
C LYS A 243 -12.16 -19.57 15.83
N ARG A 244 -11.93 -20.52 16.74
CA ARG A 244 -11.07 -20.31 17.90
C ARG A 244 -9.61 -20.16 17.49
N ALA A 245 -9.11 -21.00 16.58
CA ALA A 245 -7.76 -20.94 16.03
C ALA A 245 -7.45 -19.58 15.42
N PHE A 246 -8.38 -19.03 14.63
CA PHE A 246 -8.25 -17.70 14.02
C PHE A 246 -8.28 -16.59 15.07
N SER A 247 -9.14 -16.71 16.07
CA SER A 247 -9.34 -15.72 17.14
C SER A 247 -8.11 -15.59 18.07
N VAL A 248 -7.48 -16.72 18.45
CA VAL A 248 -6.25 -16.74 19.25
C VAL A 248 -4.99 -16.66 18.40
N SER A 249 -5.16 -16.67 17.08
CA SER A 249 -4.06 -16.63 16.11
C SER A 249 -3.10 -17.84 16.22
N SER A 250 -3.63 -19.06 16.41
CA SER A 250 -2.83 -20.30 16.51
C SER A 250 -1.94 -20.48 15.28
N ASN A 251 -0.62 -20.56 15.46
CA ASN A 251 0.31 -20.92 14.41
C ASN A 251 0.20 -22.42 14.10
N PHE A 252 0.01 -23.26 15.13
CA PHE A 252 -0.18 -24.69 14.98
C PHE A 252 -1.28 -25.02 13.97
N ALA A 253 -2.48 -24.50 14.19
CA ALA A 253 -3.64 -24.78 13.34
C ALA A 253 -3.44 -24.27 11.90
N PHE A 254 -2.89 -23.06 11.74
CA PHE A 254 -2.69 -22.47 10.39
C PHE A 254 -1.51 -23.06 9.63
N CYS A 255 -0.44 -23.51 10.31
CA CYS A 255 0.62 -24.32 9.69
C CYS A 255 0.07 -25.68 9.25
N THR A 256 -0.74 -26.34 10.10
CA THR A 256 -1.39 -27.63 9.75
C THR A 256 -2.26 -27.47 8.51
N LEU A 257 -3.14 -26.46 8.46
CA LEU A 257 -3.95 -26.16 7.28
C LEU A 257 -3.09 -25.95 6.02
N GLY A 258 -2.08 -25.11 6.10
CA GLY A 258 -1.21 -24.82 4.96
C GLY A 258 -0.42 -26.04 4.48
N TYR A 259 0.09 -26.83 5.41
CA TYR A 259 0.83 -28.07 5.11
C TYR A 259 -0.06 -29.10 4.40
N GLU A 260 -1.28 -29.31 4.90
CA GLU A 260 -2.22 -30.30 4.40
C GLU A 260 -2.95 -29.87 3.11
N MET A 261 -3.27 -28.57 2.96
CA MET A 261 -3.77 -28.03 1.68
C MET A 261 -2.71 -28.08 0.57
N GLY A 262 -1.44 -28.01 0.96
CA GLY A 262 -0.30 -28.04 0.05
C GLY A 262 -0.04 -26.73 -0.70
N SER A 263 1.09 -26.70 -1.39
CA SER A 263 1.58 -25.50 -2.09
C SER A 263 0.60 -24.94 -3.13
N ASP A 264 -0.07 -25.82 -3.87
CA ASP A 264 -0.91 -25.39 -5.00
C ASP A 264 -2.13 -24.57 -4.51
N LYS A 265 -2.80 -25.03 -3.45
CA LYS A 265 -3.96 -24.30 -2.90
C LYS A 265 -3.58 -23.02 -2.20
N VAL A 266 -2.44 -23.00 -1.50
CA VAL A 266 -1.91 -21.78 -0.87
C VAL A 266 -1.51 -20.75 -1.93
N LEU A 267 -0.86 -21.14 -3.02
CA LEU A 267 -0.51 -20.26 -4.13
C LEU A 267 -1.74 -19.78 -4.91
N GLU A 268 -2.70 -20.66 -5.20
CA GLU A 268 -3.96 -20.30 -5.86
C GLU A 268 -4.68 -19.17 -5.10
N MET A 269 -4.80 -19.28 -3.78
CA MET A 269 -5.42 -18.25 -2.98
C MET A 269 -4.57 -16.95 -2.94
N ALA A 270 -3.25 -17.08 -2.87
CA ALA A 270 -2.35 -15.93 -2.97
C ALA A 270 -2.55 -15.15 -4.29
N GLU A 271 -2.67 -15.86 -5.42
CA GLU A 271 -2.90 -15.26 -6.74
C GLU A 271 -4.27 -14.57 -6.84
N ARG A 272 -5.30 -15.11 -6.20
CA ARG A 272 -6.63 -14.48 -6.14
C ARG A 272 -6.60 -13.14 -5.42
N PHE A 273 -5.80 -13.01 -4.36
CA PHE A 273 -5.54 -11.74 -3.71
C PHE A 273 -4.52 -10.85 -4.45
N GLY A 274 -4.00 -11.28 -5.61
CA GLY A 274 -3.09 -10.47 -6.43
C GLY A 274 -1.61 -10.53 -5.99
N ILE A 275 -1.21 -11.46 -5.13
CA ILE A 275 0.20 -11.70 -4.81
C ILE A 275 0.94 -12.07 -6.10
N ASN A 276 2.18 -11.63 -6.26
CA ASN A 276 3.00 -11.74 -7.47
C ASN A 276 2.47 -10.93 -8.68
N LYS A 277 1.44 -10.11 -8.51
CA LYS A 277 0.94 -9.19 -9.55
C LYS A 277 1.24 -7.74 -9.16
N SER A 278 1.47 -6.89 -10.16
CA SER A 278 1.61 -5.44 -9.93
C SER A 278 0.25 -4.82 -9.67
N ILE A 279 0.18 -3.92 -8.69
CA ILE A 279 -1.02 -3.11 -8.44
C ILE A 279 -0.95 -1.90 -9.37
N ASP A 280 -1.98 -1.72 -10.20
CA ASP A 280 -2.16 -0.50 -10.99
C ASP A 280 -2.65 0.62 -10.06
N PHE A 281 -1.74 1.53 -9.71
CA PHE A 281 -1.94 2.58 -8.72
C PHE A 281 -1.29 3.89 -9.17
N ASP A 282 -1.79 5.02 -8.70
CA ASP A 282 -1.28 6.36 -9.03
C ASP A 282 0.17 6.60 -8.59
N LEU A 283 0.64 5.84 -7.63
CA LEU A 283 1.99 5.92 -7.08
C LEU A 283 2.79 4.65 -7.37
N ALA A 284 4.10 4.78 -7.36
CA ALA A 284 4.97 3.61 -7.42
C ALA A 284 4.67 2.66 -6.24
N SER A 285 4.40 1.41 -6.54
CA SER A 285 4.18 0.38 -5.54
C SER A 285 5.03 -0.85 -5.83
N SER A 286 5.59 -1.44 -4.76
CA SER A 286 6.28 -2.72 -4.85
C SER A 286 5.27 -3.85 -4.98
N LYS A 287 5.64 -4.85 -5.75
CA LYS A 287 4.83 -6.05 -5.90
C LYS A 287 4.95 -6.92 -4.65
N SER A 288 3.84 -7.17 -3.94
CA SER A 288 3.79 -8.20 -2.91
C SER A 288 4.05 -9.56 -3.53
N GLN A 289 4.84 -10.42 -2.86
CA GLN A 289 5.45 -11.56 -3.53
C GLN A 289 5.65 -12.78 -2.63
N ILE A 290 5.59 -13.94 -3.26
CA ILE A 290 6.06 -15.23 -2.73
C ILE A 290 7.15 -15.73 -3.69
N GLN A 291 8.39 -15.91 -3.20
CA GLN A 291 9.57 -16.12 -4.05
C GLN A 291 10.17 -17.55 -3.88
N TYR A 292 9.37 -18.59 -3.98
CA TYR A 292 9.89 -19.95 -4.06
C TYR A 292 10.09 -20.41 -5.50
N LYS A 293 11.24 -21.00 -5.82
CA LYS A 293 11.43 -21.69 -7.11
C LYS A 293 10.54 -22.93 -7.21
N LYS A 294 10.41 -23.67 -6.11
CA LYS A 294 9.51 -24.81 -5.92
C LYS A 294 9.10 -24.81 -4.46
N MET A 295 7.85 -24.51 -4.22
CA MET A 295 7.27 -24.47 -2.88
C MET A 295 6.94 -25.89 -2.42
N LYS A 296 7.38 -26.26 -1.23
CA LYS A 296 7.06 -27.54 -0.57
C LYS A 296 5.93 -27.32 0.44
N ASN A 297 5.37 -28.41 0.99
CA ASN A 297 4.32 -28.30 2.00
C ASN A 297 4.79 -27.59 3.28
N ALA A 298 6.05 -27.78 3.69
CA ALA A 298 6.63 -27.03 4.80
C ALA A 298 6.70 -25.51 4.52
N ASP A 299 7.01 -25.11 3.27
CA ASP A 299 6.99 -23.70 2.84
C ASP A 299 5.55 -23.17 2.83
N ALA A 300 4.57 -24.01 2.39
CA ALA A 300 3.14 -23.67 2.42
C ALA A 300 2.66 -23.43 3.85
N ALA A 301 3.11 -24.21 4.82
CA ALA A 301 2.83 -23.99 6.23
C ALA A 301 3.34 -22.62 6.72
N LEU A 302 4.58 -22.24 6.37
CA LEU A 302 5.13 -20.92 6.71
C LEU A 302 4.38 -19.78 6.06
N VAL A 303 4.11 -19.88 4.75
CA VAL A 303 3.33 -18.88 4.03
C VAL A 303 1.93 -18.72 4.64
N SER A 304 1.32 -19.80 5.09
CA SER A 304 -0.03 -19.80 5.69
C SER A 304 -0.13 -19.03 7.01
N ILE A 305 0.99 -18.75 7.66
CA ILE A 305 1.06 -17.87 8.84
C ILE A 305 1.69 -16.49 8.52
N GLY A 306 1.92 -16.19 7.23
CA GLY A 306 2.48 -14.94 6.78
C GLY A 306 3.98 -14.78 6.96
N GLN A 307 4.71 -15.90 6.92
CA GLN A 307 6.16 -15.99 7.09
C GLN A 307 6.84 -16.63 5.87
N GLY A 308 8.10 -17.01 5.99
CA GLY A 308 8.89 -17.57 4.90
C GLY A 308 9.25 -16.53 3.86
N GLN A 309 9.08 -16.85 2.57
CA GLN A 309 9.39 -15.93 1.45
C GLN A 309 8.19 -15.10 0.99
N LEU A 310 7.20 -14.91 1.85
CA LEU A 310 6.07 -14.02 1.61
C LEU A 310 6.39 -12.62 2.13
N LEU A 311 6.33 -11.62 1.23
CA LEU A 311 6.48 -10.22 1.56
C LEU A 311 5.31 -9.42 0.98
N MET A 312 4.73 -8.51 1.77
CA MET A 312 3.59 -7.67 1.36
C MET A 312 3.83 -6.20 1.69
N THR A 313 3.24 -5.33 0.88
CA THR A 313 3.17 -3.90 1.21
C THR A 313 2.00 -3.63 2.15
N PRO A 314 2.07 -2.60 3.02
CA PRO A 314 0.93 -2.17 3.84
C PRO A 314 -0.32 -1.82 3.02
N LEU A 315 -0.16 -1.25 1.85
CA LEU A 315 -1.27 -1.01 0.91
C LEU A 315 -1.97 -2.33 0.55
N HIS A 316 -1.21 -3.36 0.20
CA HIS A 316 -1.80 -4.65 -0.19
C HIS A 316 -2.50 -5.34 0.99
N VAL A 317 -1.94 -5.25 2.20
CA VAL A 317 -2.61 -5.74 3.42
C VAL A 317 -3.93 -4.99 3.68
N ALA A 318 -3.96 -3.66 3.47
CA ALA A 318 -5.19 -2.88 3.57
C ALA A 318 -6.23 -3.30 2.51
N MET A 319 -5.79 -3.53 1.26
CA MET A 319 -6.65 -4.00 0.17
C MET A 319 -7.22 -5.40 0.45
N MET A 320 -6.44 -6.30 1.04
CA MET A 320 -6.91 -7.63 1.46
C MET A 320 -8.03 -7.52 2.51
N GLY A 321 -7.86 -6.67 3.53
CA GLY A 321 -8.92 -6.41 4.51
C GLY A 321 -10.14 -5.72 3.90
N ALA A 322 -9.93 -4.79 2.96
CA ALA A 322 -10.99 -4.11 2.23
C ALA A 322 -11.78 -5.07 1.31
N ALA A 323 -11.12 -6.07 0.71
CA ALA A 323 -11.79 -7.08 -0.12
C ALA A 323 -12.76 -7.93 0.71
N VAL A 324 -12.36 -8.35 1.93
CA VAL A 324 -13.29 -9.03 2.85
C VAL A 324 -14.46 -8.12 3.18
N ALA A 325 -14.19 -6.85 3.52
CA ALA A 325 -15.22 -5.85 3.83
C ALA A 325 -16.17 -5.56 2.66
N ASN A 326 -15.75 -5.82 1.42
CA ASN A 326 -16.51 -5.54 0.19
C ASN A 326 -17.03 -6.82 -0.48
N GLY A 327 -17.47 -7.81 0.33
CA GLY A 327 -18.08 -9.05 -0.16
C GLY A 327 -17.17 -9.88 -1.06
N GLY A 328 -15.85 -9.81 -0.88
CA GLY A 328 -14.86 -10.56 -1.64
C GLY A 328 -14.26 -9.83 -2.84
N THR A 329 -14.80 -8.67 -3.21
CA THR A 329 -14.34 -7.86 -4.34
C THR A 329 -13.23 -6.90 -3.91
N MET A 330 -12.03 -7.07 -4.48
CA MET A 330 -10.90 -6.16 -4.29
C MET A 330 -10.97 -5.03 -5.31
N MET A 331 -11.17 -3.81 -4.85
CA MET A 331 -11.22 -2.62 -5.70
C MET A 331 -9.82 -2.14 -6.05
N LYS A 332 -9.66 -1.56 -7.26
CA LYS A 332 -8.45 -0.85 -7.65
C LYS A 332 -8.25 0.37 -6.74
N PRO A 333 -7.10 0.50 -6.05
CA PRO A 333 -6.84 1.66 -5.22
C PRO A 333 -6.54 2.90 -6.07
N TYR A 334 -6.93 4.08 -5.59
CA TYR A 334 -6.54 5.35 -6.21
C TYR A 334 -6.46 6.47 -5.18
N VAL A 335 -5.57 7.42 -5.46
CA VAL A 335 -5.33 8.61 -4.62
C VAL A 335 -5.66 9.90 -5.37
N VAL A 336 -5.63 9.91 -6.70
CA VAL A 336 -6.07 11.04 -7.51
C VAL A 336 -7.53 10.85 -7.88
N ASP A 337 -8.40 11.72 -7.35
CA ASP A 337 -9.83 11.71 -7.66
C ASP A 337 -10.11 12.32 -9.03
N SER A 338 -9.53 13.49 -9.30
CA SER A 338 -9.70 14.17 -10.58
C SER A 338 -8.51 15.02 -10.97
N VAL A 339 -8.42 15.29 -12.28
CA VAL A 339 -7.52 16.28 -12.88
C VAL A 339 -8.38 17.40 -13.44
N THR A 340 -8.09 18.64 -13.05
CA THR A 340 -8.85 19.83 -13.47
C THR A 340 -7.94 20.88 -14.07
N THR A 341 -8.51 21.77 -14.91
CA THR A 341 -7.81 22.99 -15.30
C THR A 341 -7.77 23.97 -14.12
N SER A 342 -6.90 24.97 -14.18
CA SER A 342 -6.87 26.06 -13.20
C SER A 342 -8.18 26.86 -13.13
N SER A 343 -9.04 26.77 -14.14
CA SER A 343 -10.39 27.35 -14.17
C SER A 343 -11.48 26.42 -13.61
N GLY A 344 -11.11 25.21 -13.14
CA GLY A 344 -12.03 24.25 -12.53
C GLY A 344 -12.72 23.28 -13.50
N LEU A 345 -12.38 23.31 -14.81
CA LEU A 345 -12.93 22.33 -15.76
C LEU A 345 -12.30 20.96 -15.51
N THR A 346 -13.12 19.93 -15.25
CA THR A 346 -12.65 18.55 -15.08
C THR A 346 -12.22 17.94 -16.42
N LEU A 347 -10.97 17.52 -16.50
CA LEU A 347 -10.38 16.84 -17.64
C LEU A 347 -10.48 15.33 -17.52
N SER A 348 -10.27 14.81 -16.32
CA SER A 348 -10.45 13.39 -16.02
C SER A 348 -10.95 13.21 -14.59
N GLN A 349 -11.72 12.14 -14.39
CA GLN A 349 -12.30 11.73 -13.11
C GLN A 349 -12.05 10.25 -12.90
N SER A 350 -11.43 9.89 -11.80
CA SER A 350 -11.29 8.49 -11.40
C SER A 350 -12.65 7.88 -11.05
N LYS A 351 -12.86 6.65 -11.47
CA LYS A 351 -14.08 5.90 -11.15
C LYS A 351 -13.71 4.61 -10.44
N PRO A 352 -14.51 4.20 -9.44
CA PRO A 352 -14.33 2.89 -8.82
C PRO A 352 -14.30 1.79 -9.88
N SER A 353 -13.31 0.91 -9.79
CA SER A 353 -13.19 -0.25 -10.67
C SER A 353 -12.69 -1.45 -9.91
N VAL A 354 -13.13 -2.63 -10.31
CA VAL A 354 -12.70 -3.90 -9.72
C VAL A 354 -11.30 -4.22 -10.20
N LEU A 355 -10.43 -4.59 -9.26
CA LEU A 355 -9.10 -5.11 -9.55
C LEU A 355 -9.12 -6.64 -9.63
N TYR A 356 -9.72 -7.29 -8.63
CA TYR A 356 -9.87 -8.74 -8.54
C TYR A 356 -11.18 -9.13 -7.84
N GLU A 357 -11.84 -10.18 -8.32
CA GLU A 357 -12.84 -10.94 -7.57
C GLU A 357 -12.07 -12.00 -6.73
N ALA A 358 -11.65 -11.58 -5.53
CA ALA A 358 -10.76 -12.40 -4.71
C ALA A 358 -11.49 -13.57 -4.03
N LEU A 359 -12.74 -13.36 -3.57
CA LEU A 359 -13.52 -14.31 -2.80
C LEU A 359 -14.96 -14.33 -3.28
N SER A 360 -15.71 -15.41 -2.99
CA SER A 360 -17.16 -15.37 -3.04
C SER A 360 -17.73 -14.54 -1.88
N THR A 361 -18.95 -14.04 -2.00
CA THR A 361 -19.61 -13.27 -0.93
C THR A 361 -19.74 -14.12 0.34
N GLU A 362 -20.10 -15.39 0.21
CA GLU A 362 -20.24 -16.31 1.34
C GLU A 362 -18.90 -16.54 2.07
N CYS A 363 -17.81 -16.64 1.32
CA CYS A 363 -16.47 -16.74 1.89
C CYS A 363 -16.09 -15.46 2.62
N ALA A 364 -16.36 -14.30 2.03
CA ALA A 364 -16.09 -13.00 2.63
C ALA A 364 -16.90 -12.77 3.91
N ASP A 365 -18.18 -13.15 3.92
CA ASP A 365 -19.04 -13.08 5.10
C ASP A 365 -18.51 -13.97 6.23
N TYR A 366 -18.13 -15.20 5.92
CA TYR A 366 -17.51 -16.10 6.89
C TYR A 366 -16.22 -15.53 7.48
N LEU A 367 -15.34 -15.00 6.64
CA LEU A 367 -14.13 -14.32 7.11
C LEU A 367 -14.44 -13.10 7.96
N GLY A 368 -15.48 -12.34 7.60
CA GLY A 368 -15.99 -11.21 8.38
C GLY A 368 -16.36 -11.63 9.81
N GLU A 369 -17.08 -12.75 9.97
CA GLU A 369 -17.42 -13.31 11.29
C GLU A 369 -16.15 -13.72 12.08
N LEU A 370 -15.20 -14.37 11.42
CA LEU A 370 -13.93 -14.72 12.06
C LEU A 370 -13.18 -13.46 12.53
N MET A 371 -13.11 -12.42 11.70
CA MET A 371 -12.44 -11.16 12.01
C MET A 371 -13.14 -10.37 13.13
N GLN A 372 -14.48 -10.39 13.20
CA GLN A 372 -15.26 -9.84 14.32
C GLN A 372 -14.88 -10.56 15.61
N ASN A 373 -14.85 -11.91 15.59
CA ASN A 373 -14.50 -12.70 16.77
C ASN A 373 -13.08 -12.44 17.28
N VAL A 374 -12.12 -12.09 16.41
CA VAL A 374 -10.78 -11.65 16.85
C VAL A 374 -10.85 -10.41 17.71
N VAL A 375 -11.68 -9.44 17.32
CA VAL A 375 -11.84 -8.18 18.06
C VAL A 375 -12.70 -8.39 19.33
N GLU A 376 -13.72 -9.23 19.27
CA GLU A 376 -14.61 -9.47 20.42
C GLU A 376 -13.97 -10.37 21.46
N ASN A 377 -13.38 -11.48 21.07
CA ASN A 377 -12.97 -12.54 21.98
C ASN A 377 -11.48 -12.91 21.90
N GLY A 378 -10.78 -12.40 20.86
CA GLY A 378 -9.41 -12.80 20.51
C GLY A 378 -8.33 -11.79 20.85
N THR A 379 -7.30 -11.81 19.99
CA THR A 379 -6.09 -10.99 20.10
C THR A 379 -6.32 -9.52 19.80
N GLY A 380 -7.44 -9.16 19.16
CA GLY A 380 -7.79 -7.80 18.72
C GLY A 380 -8.64 -7.00 19.71
N LYS A 381 -8.83 -7.42 20.94
CA LYS A 381 -9.72 -6.76 21.94
C LYS A 381 -9.47 -5.27 22.16
N SER A 382 -8.23 -4.83 22.02
CA SER A 382 -7.84 -3.41 22.14
C SER A 382 -8.41 -2.52 21.02
N SER A 383 -8.85 -3.14 19.91
CA SER A 383 -9.43 -2.45 18.75
C SER A 383 -10.95 -2.29 18.84
N ARG A 384 -11.60 -2.70 19.92
CA ARG A 384 -13.04 -2.49 20.13
C ARG A 384 -13.41 -1.02 20.16
N ILE A 385 -14.51 -0.67 19.53
CA ILE A 385 -15.11 0.66 19.56
C ILE A 385 -16.51 0.51 20.15
N SER A 386 -16.85 1.27 21.20
CA SER A 386 -18.19 1.22 21.79
C SER A 386 -19.24 1.63 20.77
N GLY A 387 -20.27 0.80 20.60
CA GLY A 387 -21.38 1.04 19.68
C GLY A 387 -21.08 0.79 18.20
N ILE A 388 -19.88 0.28 17.85
CA ILE A 388 -19.49 -0.01 16.46
C ILE A 388 -18.83 -1.38 16.40
N THR A 389 -19.36 -2.27 15.58
CA THR A 389 -18.75 -3.59 15.35
C THR A 389 -17.52 -3.44 14.46
N VAL A 390 -16.39 -3.87 14.99
CA VAL A 390 -15.10 -3.86 14.27
C VAL A 390 -14.72 -5.28 13.91
N ALA A 391 -14.39 -5.53 12.67
CA ALA A 391 -13.76 -6.76 12.19
C ALA A 391 -12.27 -6.52 11.94
N GLY A 392 -11.39 -7.43 12.41
CA GLY A 392 -9.96 -7.22 12.24
C GLY A 392 -9.11 -8.44 12.54
N LYS A 393 -7.84 -8.35 12.17
CA LYS A 393 -6.81 -9.37 12.43
C LYS A 393 -5.52 -8.71 12.87
N THR A 394 -4.98 -9.17 13.96
CA THR A 394 -3.65 -8.79 14.47
C THR A 394 -2.58 -9.62 13.79
N GLY A 395 -1.41 -9.04 13.64
CA GLY A 395 -0.20 -9.74 13.19
C GLY A 395 0.99 -9.37 14.05
N THR A 396 1.82 -10.34 14.30
CA THR A 396 3.18 -10.19 14.81
C THR A 396 4.05 -10.95 13.81
N ALA A 397 5.03 -10.29 13.24
CA ALA A 397 5.87 -10.89 12.22
C ALA A 397 7.32 -10.85 12.65
N GLU A 398 7.91 -12.03 12.77
CA GLU A 398 9.33 -12.20 13.02
C GLU A 398 10.13 -11.65 11.82
N ASN A 399 11.32 -11.15 12.11
CA ASN A 399 12.26 -10.63 11.14
C ASN A 399 13.69 -10.96 11.57
N GLU A 400 14.68 -10.44 10.88
CA GLU A 400 16.11 -10.70 11.16
C GLU A 400 16.61 -10.01 12.45
N THR A 401 15.76 -9.27 13.15
CA THR A 401 16.11 -8.57 14.41
C THR A 401 15.37 -9.17 15.60
N ASP A 402 15.78 -8.79 16.82
CA ASP A 402 15.11 -9.21 18.07
C ASP A 402 13.75 -8.50 18.30
N LYS A 403 13.30 -7.65 17.38
CA LYS A 403 12.08 -6.86 17.52
C LYS A 403 11.13 -7.14 16.35
N ASP A 404 10.04 -7.80 16.63
CA ASP A 404 9.01 -8.12 15.65
C ASP A 404 8.34 -6.88 15.06
N HIS A 405 7.80 -7.02 13.84
CA HIS A 405 6.86 -6.07 13.29
C HIS A 405 5.48 -6.27 13.90
N ALA A 406 4.84 -5.17 14.30
CA ALA A 406 3.46 -5.19 14.79
C ALA A 406 2.49 -4.77 13.68
N TRP A 407 1.50 -5.63 13.41
CA TRP A 407 0.49 -5.43 12.38
C TRP A 407 -0.93 -5.45 12.92
N PHE A 408 -1.79 -4.66 12.30
CA PHE A 408 -3.24 -4.80 12.39
C PHE A 408 -3.86 -4.47 11.04
N VAL A 409 -4.86 -5.25 10.65
CA VAL A 409 -5.75 -4.93 9.55
C VAL A 409 -7.18 -5.14 10.00
N GLY A 410 -8.07 -4.22 9.66
CA GLY A 410 -9.49 -4.34 10.02
C GLY A 410 -10.35 -3.26 9.38
N TYR A 411 -11.65 -3.40 9.53
CA TYR A 411 -12.64 -2.51 8.96
C TYR A 411 -13.82 -2.28 9.88
N ALA A 412 -14.59 -1.24 9.64
CA ALA A 412 -15.79 -0.91 10.39
C ALA A 412 -16.74 0.04 9.60
N PRO A 413 -18.05 0.07 9.98
CA PRO A 413 -18.76 -0.95 10.77
C PRO A 413 -18.77 -2.31 10.04
N ALA A 414 -18.80 -3.42 10.77
CA ALA A 414 -18.72 -4.74 10.11
C ALA A 414 -19.93 -5.03 9.21
N GLU A 415 -21.10 -4.53 9.59
CA GLU A 415 -22.37 -4.73 8.87
C GLU A 415 -22.50 -3.86 7.61
N ASN A 416 -21.83 -2.70 7.60
CA ASN A 416 -21.83 -1.75 6.48
C ASN A 416 -20.48 -1.05 6.40
N PRO A 417 -19.45 -1.73 5.89
CA PRO A 417 -18.08 -1.24 5.91
C PRO A 417 -17.91 0.09 5.18
N GLN A 418 -17.33 1.07 5.87
CA GLN A 418 -17.07 2.41 5.36
C GLN A 418 -15.58 2.71 5.27
N ILE A 419 -14.76 2.05 6.09
CA ILE A 419 -13.32 2.22 6.13
C ILE A 419 -12.65 0.90 6.48
N ALA A 420 -11.58 0.56 5.76
CA ALA A 420 -10.62 -0.47 6.12
C ALA A 420 -9.26 0.19 6.41
N VAL A 421 -8.57 -0.29 7.43
CA VAL A 421 -7.30 0.28 7.88
C VAL A 421 -6.27 -0.82 8.07
N ALA A 422 -5.08 -0.66 7.50
CA ALA A 422 -3.89 -1.43 7.85
C ALA A 422 -2.88 -0.53 8.57
N VAL A 423 -2.29 -1.06 9.63
CA VAL A 423 -1.22 -0.42 10.41
C VAL A 423 -0.04 -1.37 10.49
N LEU A 424 1.13 -0.87 10.13
CA LEU A 424 2.42 -1.51 10.36
C LEU A 424 3.25 -0.64 11.28
N LEU A 425 3.86 -1.25 12.28
CA LEU A 425 4.96 -0.66 13.06
C LEU A 425 6.20 -1.53 12.86
N GLU A 426 7.26 -0.94 12.31
CA GLU A 426 8.52 -1.63 12.07
C GLU A 426 9.29 -1.82 13.36
N TYR A 427 9.83 -3.02 13.60
CA TYR A 427 10.75 -3.32 14.72
C TYR A 427 10.23 -2.81 16.06
N ASP A 428 8.92 -2.88 16.27
CA ASP A 428 8.24 -2.30 17.43
C ASP A 428 8.42 -3.17 18.70
N GLY A 429 8.66 -4.49 18.50
CA GLY A 429 8.90 -5.45 19.60
C GLY A 429 7.65 -5.78 20.40
N GLY A 430 6.49 -5.21 20.06
CA GLY A 430 5.21 -5.47 20.69
C GLY A 430 4.27 -6.26 19.81
N ALA A 431 3.22 -6.82 20.41
CA ALA A 431 2.21 -7.55 19.67
C ALA A 431 1.30 -6.59 18.85
N GLY A 432 0.87 -7.01 17.67
CA GLY A 432 -0.02 -6.23 16.84
C GLY A 432 -1.31 -5.79 17.54
N GLY A 433 -1.85 -6.66 18.42
CA GLY A 433 -3.03 -6.35 19.21
C GLY A 433 -2.86 -5.21 20.21
N THR A 434 -1.68 -5.05 20.81
CA THR A 434 -1.41 -4.01 21.81
C THR A 434 -0.92 -2.71 21.21
N ASN A 435 -0.21 -2.74 20.08
CA ASN A 435 0.47 -1.59 19.53
C ASN A 435 -0.17 -1.05 18.23
N ALA A 436 -0.43 -1.91 17.23
CA ALA A 436 -1.03 -1.50 15.96
C ALA A 436 -2.57 -1.39 16.02
N GLY A 437 -3.23 -2.29 16.76
CA GLY A 437 -4.68 -2.30 16.91
C GLY A 437 -5.29 -1.01 17.47
N PRO A 438 -4.75 -0.43 18.57
CA PRO A 438 -5.22 0.85 19.09
C PRO A 438 -5.12 2.02 18.10
N ILE A 439 -4.07 2.03 17.25
CA ILE A 439 -3.90 3.04 16.20
C ILE A 439 -5.03 2.91 15.18
N ALA A 440 -5.25 1.70 14.64
CA ALA A 440 -6.31 1.44 13.69
C ALA A 440 -7.70 1.80 14.26
N LYS A 441 -7.98 1.40 15.51
CA LYS A 441 -9.20 1.80 16.26
C LYS A 441 -9.40 3.29 16.26
N ASN A 442 -8.38 4.06 16.62
CA ASN A 442 -8.46 5.51 16.73
C ASN A 442 -8.74 6.17 15.36
N ILE A 443 -8.10 5.67 14.30
CA ILE A 443 -8.30 6.15 12.93
C ILE A 443 -9.73 5.84 12.45
N ILE A 444 -10.20 4.60 12.64
CA ILE A 444 -11.58 4.20 12.32
C ILE A 444 -12.58 5.08 13.05
N ARG A 445 -12.41 5.25 14.37
CA ARG A 445 -13.29 6.10 15.19
C ARG A 445 -13.30 7.55 14.70
N LYS A 446 -12.11 8.12 14.38
CA LYS A 446 -11.98 9.48 13.87
C LYS A 446 -12.76 9.68 12.58
N TYR A 447 -12.63 8.74 11.64
CA TYR A 447 -13.34 8.80 10.36
C TYR A 447 -14.86 8.69 10.53
N LEU A 448 -15.33 7.71 11.32
CA LEU A 448 -16.76 7.49 11.52
C LEU A 448 -17.44 8.58 12.36
N SER A 449 -16.69 9.29 13.21
CA SER A 449 -17.25 10.42 13.98
C SER A 449 -17.34 11.73 13.19
N ALA A 450 -16.74 11.78 12.01
CA ALA A 450 -16.79 12.97 11.12
C ALA A 450 -17.89 12.88 10.05
N LYS A 451 -18.58 11.72 9.98
CA LYS A 451 -19.77 11.48 9.14
C LYS A 451 -21.05 11.58 9.95
#